data_753de82651ddace782f4ae94b6f772e4
#
_entry.id   753de82651ddace782f4ae94b6f772e4
#
_cell.length_a   1.000
_cell.length_b   1.000
_cell.length_c   1.000
_cell.angle_alpha   90.00
_cell.angle_beta   90.00
_cell.angle_gamma   90.00
#
_symmetry.space_group_name_H-M   'P 1'
#
loop_
_entity.id
_entity.type
_entity.pdbx_description
1 polymer ?
#
loop_
_entity_poly.entity_id
_entity_poly.type
_entity_poly.pdbx_seq_one_letter_code
_entity_poly.pdbx_strand_id
1 'polypeptide(L)'
;MPTDTMPSSDAAAPPSNGASDAPILKGSEIFVRALEEEGVDRVFGHPGGAVIKIYDAMERIQPSYDHVLVRHEQGGTHAAEGYAKATGRVGTMLATSGPGATNTVTGIADAYLD
;
A
#
# COMPACT_ATOMS: atom_id res chain seq x y z
N MET A 1 49.63 31.99 43.02
CA MET A 1 49.39 30.98 41.99
C MET A 1 47.96 31.17 41.50
N PRO A 2 47.76 31.60 40.29
CA PRO A 2 46.41 31.70 39.70
C PRO A 2 45.99 30.32 39.18
N THR A 3 44.83 29.84 39.60
CA THR A 3 44.21 28.63 39.09
C THR A 3 43.60 28.90 37.73
N ASP A 4 44.18 28.21 36.77
CA ASP A 4 43.75 28.21 35.37
C ASP A 4 42.41 27.47 35.26
N THR A 5 41.28 28.19 35.10
CA THR A 5 39.99 27.60 34.81
C THR A 5 39.90 27.43 33.29
N MET A 6 40.01 26.20 32.83
CA MET A 6 39.71 25.85 31.45
C MET A 6 38.26 26.21 31.10
N PRO A 7 37.99 26.80 29.93
CA PRO A 7 36.66 27.01 29.47
C PRO A 7 36.04 25.64 29.09
N SER A 8 34.85 25.39 29.63
CA SER A 8 34.01 24.23 29.22
C SER A 8 33.72 24.37 27.75
N SER A 9 34.09 23.36 26.97
CA SER A 9 33.65 23.22 25.59
C SER A 9 32.14 22.98 25.56
N ASP A 10 31.39 24.02 25.37
CA ASP A 10 30.03 23.95 24.88
C ASP A 10 30.06 23.35 23.47
N ALA A 11 30.11 22.02 23.39
CA ALA A 11 29.83 21.33 22.16
C ALA A 11 28.34 21.54 21.85
N ALA A 12 28.06 22.48 20.96
CA ALA A 12 26.72 22.63 20.40
C ALA A 12 26.25 21.29 19.85
N ALA A 13 25.10 20.81 20.32
CA ALA A 13 24.47 19.60 19.79
C ALA A 13 24.33 19.76 18.26
N PRO A 14 24.57 18.73 17.46
CA PRO A 14 24.40 18.82 16.02
C PRO A 14 22.93 19.21 15.75
N PRO A 15 22.67 20.06 14.71
CA PRO A 15 21.32 20.43 14.36
C PRO A 15 20.52 19.14 14.16
N SER A 16 19.41 19.01 14.87
CA SER A 16 18.45 17.93 14.63
C SER A 16 18.01 18.09 13.19
N ASN A 17 18.49 17.20 12.30
CA ASN A 17 17.89 17.06 10.97
C ASN A 17 16.40 16.91 11.22
N GLY A 18 15.58 17.82 10.70
CA GLY A 18 14.16 17.87 10.97
C GLY A 18 13.49 16.55 10.64
N ALA A 19 13.59 15.59 11.57
CA ALA A 19 12.76 14.43 11.59
C ALA A 19 11.35 14.96 11.80
N SER A 20 10.52 14.94 10.76
CA SER A 20 9.10 15.25 10.90
C SER A 20 8.56 14.33 12.01
N ASP A 21 7.73 14.86 12.93
CA ASP A 21 7.01 14.07 13.94
C ASP A 21 5.98 13.11 13.31
N ALA A 22 6.06 12.89 11.99
CA ALA A 22 5.22 11.97 11.26
C ALA A 22 5.48 10.51 11.71
N PRO A 23 4.45 9.70 11.94
CA PRO A 23 4.62 8.31 12.34
C PRO A 23 5.35 7.52 11.24
N ILE A 24 6.28 6.67 11.66
CA ILE A 24 6.94 5.74 10.75
C ILE A 24 5.97 4.59 10.47
N LEU A 25 5.54 4.48 9.22
CA LEU A 25 4.65 3.41 8.74
C LEU A 25 5.45 2.35 7.97
N LYS A 26 5.00 1.10 8.03
CA LYS A 26 5.50 0.05 7.15
C LYS A 26 4.98 0.26 5.73
N GLY A 27 5.76 -0.16 4.71
CA GLY A 27 5.34 -0.04 3.32
C GLY A 27 3.97 -0.67 3.02
N SER A 28 3.64 -1.80 3.67
CA SER A 28 2.32 -2.42 3.56
C SER A 28 1.18 -1.56 4.13
N GLU A 29 1.44 -0.82 5.20
CA GLU A 29 0.46 0.11 5.79
C GLU A 29 0.27 1.35 4.91
N ILE A 30 1.37 1.86 4.35
CA ILE A 30 1.32 2.96 3.37
C ILE A 30 0.49 2.55 2.16
N PHE A 31 0.71 1.34 1.64
CA PHE A 31 -0.05 0.80 0.51
C PHE A 31 -1.57 0.76 0.80
N VAL A 32 -1.97 0.23 1.95
CA VAL A 32 -3.38 0.14 2.34
C VAL A 32 -4.02 1.51 2.46
N ARG A 33 -3.33 2.46 3.10
CA ARG A 33 -3.84 3.84 3.27
C ARG A 33 -3.89 4.61 1.95
N ALA A 34 -2.92 4.40 1.07
CA ALA A 34 -2.91 5.04 -0.24
C ALA A 34 -4.15 4.65 -1.08
N LEU A 35 -4.59 3.39 -1.01
CA LEU A 35 -5.84 2.98 -1.68
C LEU A 35 -7.06 3.72 -1.12
N GLU A 36 -7.11 3.96 0.18
CA GLU A 36 -8.19 4.76 0.79
C GLU A 36 -8.15 6.21 0.32
N GLU A 37 -6.96 6.82 0.30
CA GLU A 37 -6.77 8.21 -0.13
C GLU A 37 -7.10 8.41 -1.61
N GLU A 38 -6.83 7.41 -2.45
CA GLU A 38 -7.24 7.39 -3.86
C GLU A 38 -8.75 7.13 -4.05
N GLY A 39 -9.49 6.94 -2.98
CA GLY A 39 -10.94 6.76 -3.02
C GLY A 39 -11.37 5.38 -3.53
N VAL A 40 -10.51 4.39 -3.41
CA VAL A 40 -10.88 3.00 -3.68
C VAL A 40 -11.94 2.56 -2.68
N ASP A 41 -13.04 2.03 -3.14
CA ASP A 41 -14.11 1.51 -2.29
C ASP A 41 -14.22 -0.02 -2.34
N ARG A 42 -13.56 -0.65 -3.31
CA ARG A 42 -13.57 -2.11 -3.46
C ARG A 42 -12.29 -2.63 -4.08
N VAL A 43 -11.73 -3.65 -3.46
CA VAL A 43 -10.55 -4.39 -3.95
C VAL A 43 -10.94 -5.84 -4.19
N PHE A 44 -10.84 -6.31 -5.41
CA PHE A 44 -10.89 -7.74 -5.72
C PHE A 44 -9.51 -8.32 -5.49
N GLY A 45 -9.40 -9.48 -4.85
CA GLY A 45 -8.07 -9.99 -4.57
C GLY A 45 -8.02 -11.47 -4.25
N HIS A 46 -6.84 -12.04 -4.49
CA HIS A 46 -6.48 -13.38 -4.07
C HIS A 46 -5.15 -13.34 -3.34
N PRO A 47 -5.08 -13.84 -2.08
CA PRO A 47 -3.87 -13.80 -1.29
C PRO A 47 -2.79 -14.71 -1.85
N GLY A 48 -1.53 -14.37 -1.58
CA GLY A 48 -0.37 -15.16 -1.94
C GLY A 48 0.88 -14.63 -1.26
N GLY A 49 1.98 -15.37 -1.33
CA GLY A 49 3.18 -15.15 -0.52
C GLY A 49 3.71 -13.72 -0.55
N ALA A 50 3.78 -13.08 -1.72
CA ALA A 50 4.33 -11.74 -1.86
C ALA A 50 3.44 -10.62 -1.27
N VAL A 51 2.14 -10.87 -1.10
CA VAL A 51 1.17 -9.87 -0.62
C VAL A 51 0.66 -10.14 0.80
N ILE A 52 1.16 -11.17 1.48
CA ILE A 52 0.73 -11.51 2.86
C ILE A 52 0.82 -10.30 3.80
N LYS A 53 1.90 -9.53 3.72
CA LYS A 53 2.07 -8.35 4.59
C LYS A 53 1.04 -7.24 4.30
N ILE A 54 0.54 -7.16 3.07
CA ILE A 54 -0.53 -6.23 2.70
C ILE A 54 -1.85 -6.70 3.28
N TYR A 55 -2.17 -8.00 3.16
CA TYR A 55 -3.37 -8.58 3.77
C TYR A 55 -3.37 -8.48 5.30
N ASP A 56 -2.21 -8.71 5.94
CA ASP A 56 -2.05 -8.49 7.38
C ASP A 56 -2.27 -7.01 7.77
N ALA A 57 -1.78 -6.08 6.97
CA ALA A 57 -2.03 -4.66 7.20
C ALA A 57 -3.50 -4.28 7.00
N MET A 58 -4.18 -4.83 5.99
CA MET A 58 -5.62 -4.65 5.78
C MET A 58 -6.43 -5.14 6.98
N GLU A 59 -6.11 -6.33 7.52
CA GLU A 59 -6.78 -6.88 8.70
C GLU A 59 -6.58 -6.01 9.95
N ARG A 60 -5.37 -5.47 10.15
CA ARG A 60 -5.09 -4.62 11.31
C ARG A 60 -5.65 -3.20 11.19
N ILE A 61 -5.61 -2.62 10.01
CA ILE A 61 -6.04 -1.23 9.77
C ILE A 61 -7.55 -1.14 9.61
N GLN A 62 -8.19 -2.19 9.08
CA GLN A 62 -9.61 -2.20 8.74
C GLN A 62 -10.00 -1.00 7.86
N PRO A 63 -9.43 -0.92 6.63
CA PRO A 63 -9.69 0.19 5.74
C PRO A 63 -11.17 0.33 5.38
N SER A 64 -11.55 1.49 4.88
CA SER A 64 -12.94 1.79 4.50
C SER A 64 -13.42 1.06 3.25
N TYR A 65 -12.51 0.47 2.46
CA TYR A 65 -12.90 -0.28 1.27
C TYR A 65 -13.20 -1.75 1.57
N ASP A 66 -14.11 -2.32 0.80
CA ASP A 66 -14.43 -3.75 0.86
C ASP A 66 -13.37 -4.58 0.14
N HIS A 67 -13.04 -5.74 0.70
CA HIS A 67 -12.24 -6.75 0.01
C HIS A 67 -13.14 -7.91 -0.45
N VAL A 68 -13.14 -8.16 -1.75
CA VAL A 68 -13.85 -9.29 -2.37
C VAL A 68 -12.85 -10.38 -2.71
N LEU A 69 -12.88 -11.47 -1.94
CA LEU A 69 -12.03 -12.62 -2.19
C LEU A 69 -12.48 -13.34 -3.47
N VAL A 70 -11.56 -13.44 -4.43
CA VAL A 70 -11.77 -14.22 -5.65
C VAL A 70 -11.02 -15.56 -5.57
N ARG A 71 -11.46 -16.55 -6.33
CA ARG A 71 -10.82 -17.87 -6.36
C ARG A 71 -9.75 -18.01 -7.44
N HIS A 72 -9.77 -17.09 -8.41
CA HIS A 72 -8.80 -17.04 -9.51
C HIS A 72 -8.61 -15.59 -9.92
N GLU A 73 -7.38 -15.18 -10.16
CA GLU A 73 -7.01 -13.80 -10.44
C GLU A 73 -7.61 -13.29 -11.74
N GLN A 74 -7.76 -14.14 -12.75
CA GLN A 74 -8.44 -13.78 -14.00
C GLN A 74 -9.88 -13.36 -13.73
N GLY A 75 -10.62 -14.10 -12.93
CA GLY A 75 -11.99 -13.75 -12.54
C GLY A 75 -12.03 -12.43 -11.75
N GLY A 76 -11.05 -12.21 -10.88
CA GLY A 76 -10.90 -10.96 -10.12
C GLY A 76 -10.64 -9.74 -11.02
N THR A 77 -9.79 -9.92 -12.05
CA THR A 77 -9.48 -8.85 -13.00
C THR A 77 -10.69 -8.51 -13.87
N HIS A 78 -11.42 -9.51 -14.38
CA HIS A 78 -12.67 -9.26 -15.09
C HIS A 78 -13.76 -8.66 -14.19
N ALA A 79 -13.81 -9.03 -12.91
CA ALA A 79 -14.72 -8.41 -11.97
C ALA A 79 -14.40 -6.93 -11.74
N ALA A 80 -13.11 -6.60 -11.63
CA ALA A 80 -12.65 -5.20 -11.52
C ALA A 80 -12.98 -4.40 -12.79
N GLU A 81 -12.81 -4.98 -13.95
CA GLU A 81 -13.20 -4.38 -15.23
C GLU A 81 -14.71 -4.14 -15.31
N GLY A 82 -15.52 -5.16 -15.01
CA GLY A 82 -16.98 -5.05 -14.96
C GLY A 82 -17.45 -3.99 -13.97
N TYR A 83 -16.79 -3.89 -12.81
CA TYR A 83 -17.04 -2.84 -11.84
C TYR A 83 -16.77 -1.44 -12.45
N ALA A 84 -15.63 -1.28 -13.13
CA ALA A 84 -15.28 -0.01 -13.76
C ALA A 84 -16.30 0.39 -14.85
N LYS A 85 -16.70 -0.55 -15.69
CA LYS A 85 -17.71 -0.33 -16.75
C LYS A 85 -19.08 0.04 -16.15
N ALA A 86 -19.49 -0.61 -15.09
CA ALA A 86 -20.80 -0.39 -14.47
C ALA A 86 -20.89 0.92 -13.66
N THR A 87 -19.78 1.36 -13.06
CA THR A 87 -19.77 2.48 -12.11
C THR A 87 -19.10 3.74 -12.62
N GLY A 88 -18.28 3.63 -13.66
CA GLY A 88 -17.38 4.70 -14.11
C GLY A 88 -16.19 4.96 -13.16
N ARG A 89 -15.96 4.10 -12.18
CA ARG A 89 -14.87 4.21 -11.19
C ARG A 89 -13.77 3.22 -11.52
N VAL A 90 -12.56 3.46 -11.03
CA VAL A 90 -11.43 2.56 -11.25
C VAL A 90 -11.68 1.22 -10.53
N GLY A 91 -11.61 0.12 -11.27
CA GLY A 91 -11.61 -1.22 -10.69
C GLY A 91 -10.22 -1.58 -10.17
N THR A 92 -10.14 -2.15 -8.97
CA THR A 92 -8.88 -2.47 -8.32
C THR A 92 -8.77 -3.97 -8.08
N MET A 93 -7.68 -4.58 -8.56
CA MET A 93 -7.34 -6.00 -8.33
C MET A 93 -6.00 -6.12 -7.63
N LEU A 94 -5.94 -6.90 -6.55
CA LEU A 94 -4.72 -7.23 -5.82
C LEU A 94 -4.34 -8.69 -6.08
N ALA A 95 -3.20 -8.90 -6.73
CA ALA A 95 -2.66 -10.22 -7.03
C ALA A 95 -1.24 -10.37 -6.47
N THR A 96 -0.86 -11.60 -6.13
CA THR A 96 0.52 -11.92 -5.76
C THR A 96 1.41 -11.99 -6.98
N SER A 97 2.73 -12.02 -6.78
CA SER A 97 3.72 -12.22 -7.85
C SER A 97 3.63 -13.62 -8.49
N GLY A 98 4.33 -13.80 -9.60
CA GLY A 98 4.39 -15.06 -10.34
C GLY A 98 3.06 -15.41 -11.02
N PRO A 99 2.52 -16.62 -10.82
CA PRO A 99 1.26 -17.05 -11.45
C PRO A 99 0.07 -16.14 -11.12
N GLY A 100 0.06 -15.54 -9.92
CA GLY A 100 -0.96 -14.56 -9.54
C GLY A 100 -0.99 -13.38 -10.50
N ALA A 101 0.16 -12.77 -10.72
CA ALA A 101 0.29 -11.66 -11.66
C ALA A 101 0.01 -12.07 -13.11
N THR A 102 0.53 -13.22 -13.57
CA THR A 102 0.31 -13.67 -14.95
C THR A 102 -1.13 -14.06 -15.22
N ASN A 103 -1.88 -14.51 -14.22
CA ASN A 103 -3.31 -14.78 -14.34
C ASN A 103 -4.18 -13.51 -14.54
N THR A 104 -3.62 -12.33 -14.36
CA THR A 104 -4.35 -11.07 -14.61
C THR A 104 -4.25 -10.60 -16.06
N VAL A 105 -3.35 -11.15 -16.86
CA VAL A 105 -2.99 -10.65 -18.20
C VAL A 105 -4.21 -10.58 -19.14
N THR A 106 -5.04 -11.61 -19.17
CA THR A 106 -6.23 -11.63 -20.03
C THR A 106 -7.19 -10.51 -19.67
N GLY A 107 -7.50 -10.33 -18.38
CA GLY A 107 -8.41 -9.27 -17.95
C GLY A 107 -7.83 -7.86 -18.16
N ILE A 108 -6.51 -7.69 -18.03
CA ILE A 108 -5.85 -6.41 -18.35
C ILE A 108 -5.92 -6.13 -19.85
N ALA A 109 -5.70 -7.14 -20.68
CA ALA A 109 -5.79 -6.99 -22.13
C ALA A 109 -7.21 -6.64 -22.56
N ASP A 110 -8.20 -7.26 -21.97
CA ASP A 110 -9.63 -6.98 -22.23
C ASP A 110 -9.98 -5.54 -21.85
N ALA A 111 -9.64 -5.14 -20.63
CA ALA A 111 -9.86 -3.76 -20.17
C ALA A 111 -9.11 -2.70 -20.97
N TYR A 112 -7.98 -3.05 -21.59
CA TYR A 112 -7.21 -2.14 -22.43
C TYR A 112 -7.84 -1.95 -23.83
N LEU A 113 -8.51 -2.98 -24.34
CA LEU A 113 -9.10 -2.97 -25.70
C LEU A 113 -10.50 -2.37 -25.75
N ASP A 114 -11.18 -2.27 -24.62
CA ASP A 114 -12.52 -1.71 -24.45
C ASP A 114 -12.50 -0.23 -24.07
#